data_2acd290d533e47e6176045261a4527c3
#
_entry.id   2acd290d533e47e6176045261a4527c3
#
_cell.length_a   1.000
_cell.length_b   1.000
_cell.length_c   1.000
_cell.angle_alpha   90.00
_cell.angle_beta   90.00
_cell.angle_gamma   90.00
#
_symmetry.space_group_name_H-M   'P 1'
#
loop_
_entity.id
_entity.type
_entity.pdbx_description
1 polymer ?
#
loop_
_entity_poly.entity_id
_entity_poly.type
_entity_poly.pdbx_seq_one_letter_code
_entity_poly.pdbx_strand_id
1 'polypeptide(L)'
;PPDLMDARIFADAPMGLRHDLLDVPLERRLAYDAQQDVFFVDFEGLSVRTPQDIAAIRDAVSAALAPLGRKVDAVVNYDRFSIVPELVDDYVGMVKGLMDAHYHTVTRYTANGFLRMKLGVELEKRRIPAHFYASASEAWNGLETP
;
A
#
# COMPACT_ATOMS: atom_id res chain seq x y z
N PRO A 1 -7.38 14.37 4.33
CA PRO A 1 -6.06 14.04 4.86
C PRO A 1 -5.95 12.56 5.19
N PRO A 2 -4.75 12.01 5.03
CA PRO A 2 -4.55 10.57 5.29
C PRO A 2 -4.90 10.17 6.71
N ASP A 3 -4.61 11.04 7.67
CA ASP A 3 -4.87 10.73 9.07
C ASP A 3 -6.35 10.51 9.32
N LEU A 4 -7.17 11.32 8.70
CA LEU A 4 -8.60 11.20 8.86
C LEU A 4 -9.12 9.91 8.24
N MET A 5 -8.56 9.52 7.11
CA MET A 5 -8.92 8.29 6.44
C MET A 5 -8.54 7.09 7.30
N ASP A 6 -7.31 7.07 7.79
CA ASP A 6 -6.84 5.97 8.62
C ASP A 6 -7.65 5.87 9.90
N ALA A 7 -7.96 7.00 10.52
CA ALA A 7 -8.74 7.01 11.74
C ALA A 7 -10.13 6.41 11.51
N ARG A 8 -10.72 6.69 10.35
CA ARG A 8 -12.04 6.16 10.05
C ARG A 8 -12.02 4.65 9.85
N ILE A 9 -10.95 4.14 9.26
CA ILE A 9 -10.82 2.71 9.01
C ILE A 9 -10.60 1.95 10.32
N PHE A 10 -9.80 2.50 11.22
CA PHE A 10 -9.38 1.75 12.40
C PHE A 10 -9.93 2.27 13.72
N ALA A 11 -10.42 3.50 13.76
CA ALA A 11 -10.91 4.08 15.02
C ALA A 11 -12.10 3.35 15.59
N ASP A 12 -12.89 2.70 14.75
CA ASP A 12 -14.05 1.94 15.19
C ASP A 12 -13.67 0.58 15.77
N ALA A 13 -12.44 0.16 15.57
CA ALA A 13 -11.98 -1.13 16.08
C ALA A 13 -11.53 -0.97 17.53
N PRO A 14 -12.05 -1.79 18.45
CA PRO A 14 -11.58 -1.74 19.82
C PRO A 14 -10.08 -1.98 19.90
N MET A 15 -9.44 -1.25 20.81
CA MET A 15 -7.98 -1.35 20.97
C MET A 15 -7.50 -2.75 21.24
N GLY A 16 -8.27 -3.52 22.02
CA GLY A 16 -7.89 -4.87 22.35
C GLY A 16 -7.93 -5.85 21.20
N LEU A 17 -8.41 -5.42 20.05
CA LEU A 17 -8.58 -6.29 18.90
C LEU A 17 -7.69 -5.92 17.74
N ARG A 18 -6.50 -5.40 18.04
CA ARG A 18 -5.57 -5.05 16.95
C ARG A 18 -5.24 -6.25 16.06
N HIS A 19 -5.27 -7.45 16.61
CA HIS A 19 -5.05 -8.65 15.80
C HIS A 19 -6.11 -8.78 14.71
N ASP A 20 -7.28 -8.17 14.88
CA ASP A 20 -8.33 -8.22 13.89
C ASP A 20 -7.95 -7.45 12.62
N LEU A 21 -6.98 -6.55 12.72
CA LEU A 21 -6.50 -5.85 11.54
C LEU A 21 -5.89 -6.82 10.53
N LEU A 22 -5.35 -7.94 11.01
CA LEU A 22 -4.77 -8.96 10.15
C LEU A 22 -5.83 -9.66 9.31
N ASP A 23 -7.06 -9.68 9.81
CA ASP A 23 -8.17 -10.35 9.16
C ASP A 23 -9.08 -9.38 8.40
N VAL A 24 -8.73 -8.09 8.36
CA VAL A 24 -9.52 -7.13 7.62
C VAL A 24 -9.46 -7.46 6.13
N PRO A 25 -10.62 -7.62 5.47
CA PRO A 25 -10.63 -7.92 4.04
C PRO A 25 -9.90 -6.85 3.23
N LEU A 26 -9.28 -7.27 2.14
CA LEU A 26 -8.52 -6.36 1.30
C LEU A 26 -9.35 -5.17 0.83
N GLU A 27 -10.62 -5.40 0.49
CA GLU A 27 -11.49 -4.33 -0.01
C GLU A 27 -11.65 -3.21 1.02
N ARG A 28 -11.56 -3.53 2.29
CA ARG A 28 -11.71 -2.56 3.37
C ARG A 28 -10.40 -1.83 3.67
N ARG A 29 -9.30 -2.28 3.07
CA ARG A 29 -7.99 -1.64 3.23
C ARG A 29 -7.71 -0.64 2.13
N LEU A 30 -8.64 -0.48 1.19
CA LEU A 30 -8.47 0.35 0.01
C LEU A 30 -9.52 1.45 0.01
N ALA A 31 -9.12 2.69 -0.20
CA ALA A 31 -10.05 3.81 -0.22
C ALA A 31 -9.59 4.88 -1.20
N TYR A 32 -10.45 5.22 -2.15
CA TYR A 32 -10.16 6.31 -3.06
C TYR A 32 -10.84 7.59 -2.56
N ASP A 33 -10.05 8.65 -2.39
CA ASP A 33 -10.54 9.95 -1.98
C ASP A 33 -10.69 10.82 -3.23
N ALA A 34 -11.93 11.04 -3.64
CA ALA A 34 -12.20 11.78 -4.87
C ALA A 34 -11.84 13.25 -4.77
N GLN A 35 -11.90 13.83 -3.58
CA GLN A 35 -11.57 15.24 -3.41
C GLN A 35 -10.09 15.50 -3.61
N GLN A 36 -9.26 14.59 -3.10
CA GLN A 36 -7.81 14.74 -3.21
C GLN A 36 -7.24 13.98 -4.39
N ASP A 37 -8.05 13.13 -5.01
CA ASP A 37 -7.64 12.28 -6.14
C ASP A 37 -6.46 11.40 -5.76
N VAL A 38 -6.57 10.76 -4.58
CA VAL A 38 -5.53 9.90 -4.04
C VAL A 38 -6.15 8.58 -3.58
N PHE A 39 -5.47 7.48 -3.91
CA PHE A 39 -5.87 6.15 -3.50
C PHE A 39 -5.06 5.75 -2.27
N PHE A 40 -5.73 5.44 -1.19
CA PHE A 40 -5.09 5.03 0.05
C PHE A 40 -5.13 3.52 0.19
N VAL A 41 -3.97 2.92 0.44
CA VAL A 41 -3.82 1.48 0.59
C VAL A 41 -3.26 1.20 1.98
N ASP A 42 -3.98 0.41 2.77
CA ASP A 42 -3.57 0.10 4.13
C ASP A 42 -3.18 -1.36 4.25
N PHE A 43 -1.89 -1.62 4.15
CA PHE A 43 -1.36 -2.97 4.33
C PHE A 43 -0.78 -3.18 5.73
N GLU A 44 -1.21 -2.37 6.70
CA GLU A 44 -0.72 -2.53 8.07
C GLU A 44 -1.07 -3.91 8.58
N GLY A 45 -0.05 -4.63 9.07
CA GLY A 45 -0.23 -5.95 9.64
C GLY A 45 -0.49 -7.06 8.64
N LEU A 46 -0.53 -6.73 7.35
CA LEU A 46 -0.77 -7.74 6.32
C LEU A 46 0.45 -8.64 6.17
N SER A 47 0.21 -9.94 6.02
CA SER A 47 1.27 -10.92 5.85
C SER A 47 1.08 -11.64 4.52
N VAL A 48 2.06 -11.51 3.63
CA VAL A 48 2.03 -12.16 2.33
C VAL A 48 2.81 -13.45 2.43
N ARG A 49 2.13 -14.59 2.33
CA ARG A 49 2.72 -15.92 2.55
C ARG A 49 2.57 -16.86 1.38
N THR A 50 1.67 -16.57 0.45
CA THR A 50 1.38 -17.45 -0.66
C THR A 50 1.24 -16.65 -1.95
N PRO A 51 1.41 -17.30 -3.11
CA PRO A 51 1.13 -16.61 -4.37
C PRO A 51 -0.33 -16.13 -4.48
N GLN A 52 -1.24 -16.84 -3.83
CA GLN A 52 -2.65 -16.43 -3.82
C GLN A 52 -2.85 -15.10 -3.11
N ASP A 53 -2.06 -14.82 -2.08
CA ASP A 53 -2.11 -13.53 -1.41
C ASP A 53 -1.75 -12.40 -2.37
N ILE A 54 -0.74 -12.62 -3.20
CA ILE A 54 -0.32 -11.63 -4.19
C ILE A 54 -1.42 -11.42 -5.23
N ALA A 55 -2.01 -12.50 -5.71
CA ALA A 55 -3.10 -12.42 -6.68
C ALA A 55 -4.30 -11.68 -6.10
N ALA A 56 -4.61 -11.92 -4.81
CA ALA A 56 -5.72 -11.25 -4.15
C ALA A 56 -5.49 -9.74 -4.06
N ILE A 57 -4.26 -9.33 -3.75
CA ILE A 57 -3.92 -7.92 -3.70
C ILE A 57 -4.09 -7.28 -5.07
N ARG A 58 -3.53 -7.93 -6.10
CA ARG A 58 -3.65 -7.42 -7.47
C ARG A 58 -5.10 -7.25 -7.87
N ASP A 59 -5.92 -8.27 -7.61
CA ASP A 59 -7.31 -8.25 -8.03
C ASP A 59 -8.11 -7.20 -7.28
N ALA A 60 -7.86 -7.04 -5.98
CA ALA A 60 -8.59 -6.06 -5.18
C ALA A 60 -8.27 -4.63 -5.63
N VAL A 61 -6.98 -4.33 -5.87
CA VAL A 61 -6.58 -3.01 -6.33
C VAL A 61 -7.14 -2.73 -7.71
N SER A 62 -7.04 -3.71 -8.60
CA SER A 62 -7.56 -3.54 -9.96
C SER A 62 -9.07 -3.31 -9.96
N ALA A 63 -9.80 -4.05 -9.14
CA ALA A 63 -11.25 -3.86 -9.04
C ALA A 63 -11.60 -2.47 -8.53
N ALA A 64 -10.81 -1.94 -7.59
CA ALA A 64 -11.07 -0.62 -7.02
C ALA A 64 -10.77 0.50 -8.02
N LEU A 65 -9.76 0.35 -8.85
CA LEU A 65 -9.26 1.42 -9.69
C LEU A 65 -9.73 1.35 -11.14
N ALA A 66 -10.08 0.17 -11.64
CA ALA A 66 -10.52 0.04 -13.03
C ALA A 66 -11.67 0.98 -13.39
N PRO A 67 -12.68 1.17 -12.53
CA PRO A 67 -13.81 2.07 -12.88
C PRO A 67 -13.38 3.52 -13.10
N LEU A 68 -12.24 3.94 -12.56
CA LEU A 68 -11.79 5.32 -12.75
C LEU A 68 -11.29 5.60 -14.16
N GLY A 69 -10.82 4.58 -14.87
CA GLY A 69 -10.40 4.72 -16.26
C GLY A 69 -9.16 5.59 -16.47
N ARG A 70 -8.38 5.84 -15.41
CA ARG A 70 -7.18 6.65 -15.49
C ARG A 70 -6.24 6.32 -14.35
N LYS A 71 -5.00 6.74 -14.45
CA LYS A 71 -4.02 6.54 -13.38
C LYS A 71 -4.23 7.56 -12.26
N VAL A 72 -3.95 7.15 -11.04
CA VAL A 72 -4.10 8.00 -9.86
C VAL A 72 -2.86 7.87 -8.98
N ASP A 73 -2.66 8.86 -8.12
CA ASP A 73 -1.62 8.80 -7.11
C ASP A 73 -2.08 7.90 -5.97
N ALA A 74 -1.13 7.25 -5.28
CA ALA A 74 -1.44 6.36 -4.18
C ALA A 74 -0.46 6.54 -3.03
N VAL A 75 -0.95 6.30 -1.81
CA VAL A 75 -0.14 6.24 -0.60
C VAL A 75 -0.38 4.87 0.03
N VAL A 76 0.70 4.16 0.33
CA VAL A 76 0.63 2.80 0.87
C VAL A 76 1.24 2.73 2.26
N ASN A 77 0.46 2.24 3.21
CA ASN A 77 0.91 2.00 4.57
C ASN A 77 1.46 0.57 4.67
N TYR A 78 2.76 0.46 4.96
CA TYR A 78 3.44 -0.82 5.12
C TYR A 78 3.83 -1.10 6.58
N ASP A 79 3.28 -0.39 7.55
CA ASP A 79 3.59 -0.66 8.96
C ASP A 79 3.21 -2.10 9.28
N ARG A 80 4.15 -2.81 9.91
CA ARG A 80 3.96 -4.21 10.31
C ARG A 80 3.56 -5.15 9.16
N PHE A 81 3.81 -4.74 7.94
CA PHE A 81 3.67 -5.60 6.77
C PHE A 81 4.81 -6.62 6.78
N SER A 82 4.52 -7.84 6.37
CA SER A 82 5.56 -8.86 6.22
C SER A 82 5.32 -9.66 4.97
N ILE A 83 6.40 -10.21 4.44
CA ILE A 83 6.34 -11.04 3.24
C ILE A 83 7.44 -12.08 3.34
N VAL A 84 7.12 -13.34 2.99
CA VAL A 84 8.13 -14.38 2.98
C VAL A 84 9.13 -14.06 1.86
N PRO A 85 10.44 -14.27 2.11
CA PRO A 85 11.47 -13.87 1.15
C PRO A 85 11.29 -14.47 -0.25
N GLU A 86 10.79 -15.68 -0.32
CA GLU A 86 10.61 -16.38 -1.60
C GLU A 86 9.62 -15.70 -2.53
N LEU A 87 8.73 -14.86 -1.98
CA LEU A 87 7.69 -14.21 -2.77
C LEU A 87 7.99 -12.75 -3.10
N VAL A 88 9.13 -12.22 -2.65
CA VAL A 88 9.42 -10.80 -2.87
C VAL A 88 9.48 -10.47 -4.36
N ASP A 89 10.13 -11.30 -5.17
CA ASP A 89 10.19 -11.04 -6.62
C ASP A 89 8.80 -11.01 -7.25
N ASP A 90 7.97 -11.98 -6.91
CA ASP A 90 6.61 -12.04 -7.45
C ASP A 90 5.79 -10.84 -6.99
N TYR A 91 5.97 -10.45 -5.72
CA TYR A 91 5.25 -9.29 -5.17
C TYR A 91 5.64 -8.01 -5.91
N VAL A 92 6.94 -7.78 -6.08
CA VAL A 92 7.41 -6.57 -6.75
C VAL A 92 7.00 -6.58 -8.23
N GLY A 93 6.96 -7.75 -8.86
CA GLY A 93 6.44 -7.87 -10.23
C GLY A 93 4.97 -7.48 -10.32
N MET A 94 4.17 -7.88 -9.32
CA MET A 94 2.77 -7.49 -9.25
C MET A 94 2.65 -5.96 -9.08
N VAL A 95 3.47 -5.38 -8.20
CA VAL A 95 3.47 -3.92 -8.02
C VAL A 95 3.79 -3.21 -9.32
N LYS A 96 4.77 -3.73 -10.09
CA LYS A 96 5.10 -3.14 -11.38
C LYS A 96 3.90 -3.13 -12.31
N GLY A 97 3.16 -4.23 -12.36
CA GLY A 97 1.97 -4.30 -13.18
C GLY A 97 0.91 -3.29 -12.77
N LEU A 98 0.72 -3.11 -11.47
CA LEU A 98 -0.23 -2.12 -10.97
C LEU A 98 0.22 -0.70 -11.29
N MET A 99 1.53 -0.42 -11.19
CA MET A 99 2.08 0.87 -11.57
C MET A 99 1.78 1.17 -13.04
N ASP A 100 2.03 0.21 -13.90
CA ASP A 100 1.84 0.40 -15.33
C ASP A 100 0.37 0.63 -15.69
N ALA A 101 -0.54 0.00 -14.96
CA ALA A 101 -1.96 0.02 -15.31
C ALA A 101 -2.74 1.12 -14.57
N HIS A 102 -2.39 1.41 -13.32
CA HIS A 102 -3.29 2.16 -12.45
C HIS A 102 -2.66 3.33 -11.70
N TYR A 103 -1.34 3.34 -11.49
CA TYR A 103 -0.73 4.34 -10.62
C TYR A 103 0.07 5.37 -11.41
N HIS A 104 -0.07 6.63 -11.00
CA HIS A 104 0.79 7.70 -11.49
C HIS A 104 2.03 7.81 -10.59
N THR A 105 1.84 8.27 -9.36
CA THR A 105 2.91 8.34 -8.37
C THR A 105 2.48 7.58 -7.14
N VAL A 106 3.38 6.77 -6.60
CA VAL A 106 3.10 6.01 -5.37
C VAL A 106 4.14 6.37 -4.34
N THR A 107 3.68 6.78 -3.14
CA THR A 107 4.56 6.91 -2.00
C THR A 107 4.19 5.84 -0.99
N ARG A 108 5.19 5.41 -0.23
CA ARG A 108 5.06 4.31 0.73
C ARG A 108 5.62 4.74 2.05
N TYR A 109 5.09 4.20 3.14
CA TYR A 109 5.69 4.50 4.43
C TYR A 109 5.62 3.31 5.39
N THR A 110 6.62 3.25 6.24
CA THR A 110 6.65 2.36 7.39
C THR A 110 7.69 2.88 8.39
N ALA A 111 7.41 2.72 9.67
CA ALA A 111 8.38 3.02 10.71
C ALA A 111 9.51 2.01 10.74
N ASN A 112 9.34 0.83 10.13
CA ASN A 112 10.33 -0.23 10.12
C ASN A 112 11.42 0.07 9.08
N GLY A 113 12.59 0.55 9.55
CA GLY A 113 13.69 0.91 8.65
C GLY A 113 14.24 -0.27 7.85
N PHE A 114 14.23 -1.47 8.44
CA PHE A 114 14.70 -2.65 7.73
C PHE A 114 13.80 -2.98 6.54
N LEU A 115 12.50 -2.94 6.75
CA LEU A 115 11.55 -3.20 5.68
C LEU A 115 11.67 -2.13 4.59
N ARG A 116 11.80 -0.85 4.99
CA ARG A 116 11.98 0.25 4.03
C ARG A 116 13.17 -0.01 3.12
N MET A 117 14.29 -0.41 3.73
CA MET A 117 15.51 -0.64 2.98
C MET A 117 15.36 -1.88 2.07
N LYS A 118 14.88 -2.98 2.62
CA LYS A 118 14.79 -4.23 1.86
C LYS A 118 13.83 -4.11 0.69
N LEU A 119 12.63 -3.67 0.95
CA LEU A 119 11.62 -3.57 -0.11
C LEU A 119 11.99 -2.45 -1.09
N GLY A 120 12.56 -1.36 -0.57
CA GLY A 120 13.02 -0.28 -1.44
C GLY A 120 14.05 -0.72 -2.45
N VAL A 121 15.04 -1.51 -2.01
CA VAL A 121 16.05 -2.05 -2.92
C VAL A 121 15.42 -2.91 -4.01
N GLU A 122 14.46 -3.77 -3.63
CA GLU A 122 13.82 -4.64 -4.62
C GLU A 122 12.98 -3.87 -5.61
N LEU A 123 12.31 -2.81 -5.16
CA LEU A 123 11.56 -1.95 -6.07
C LEU A 123 12.50 -1.25 -7.06
N GLU A 124 13.61 -0.69 -6.55
CA GLU A 124 14.57 0.01 -7.41
C GLU A 124 15.21 -0.90 -8.44
N LYS A 125 15.43 -2.16 -8.10
CA LYS A 125 15.95 -3.12 -9.06
C LYS A 125 15.06 -3.27 -10.28
N ARG A 126 13.77 -3.03 -10.12
CA ARG A 126 12.80 -3.12 -11.21
C ARG A 126 12.43 -1.75 -11.77
N ARG A 127 13.24 -0.75 -11.44
CA ARG A 127 13.04 0.63 -11.92
C ARG A 127 11.72 1.22 -11.44
N ILE A 128 11.28 0.81 -10.25
CA ILE A 128 10.12 1.38 -9.60
C ILE A 128 10.65 2.36 -8.56
N PRO A 129 10.33 3.67 -8.67
CA PRO A 129 10.77 4.62 -7.64
C PRO A 129 10.19 4.20 -6.30
N ALA A 130 11.06 3.97 -5.32
CA ALA A 130 10.62 3.43 -4.05
C ALA A 130 9.79 4.43 -3.26
N HIS A 131 10.19 5.68 -3.24
CA HIS A 131 9.51 6.76 -2.50
C HIS A 131 9.01 6.25 -1.15
N PHE A 132 9.96 5.71 -0.36
CA PHE A 132 9.65 5.07 0.91
C PHE A 132 10.03 5.98 2.06
N TYR A 133 9.05 6.34 2.87
CA TYR A 133 9.21 7.30 3.95
C TYR A 133 9.00 6.64 5.29
N ALA A 134 9.35 7.36 6.38
CA ALA A 134 9.22 6.81 7.72
C ALA A 134 7.84 7.04 8.32
N SER A 135 7.06 7.95 7.78
CA SER A 135 5.76 8.29 8.34
C SER A 135 4.75 8.64 7.26
N ALA A 136 3.49 8.58 7.65
CA ALA A 136 2.38 8.91 6.76
C ALA A 136 2.48 10.36 6.26
N SER A 137 2.82 11.29 7.15
CA SER A 137 2.88 12.69 6.74
C SER A 137 4.00 12.94 5.74
N GLU A 138 5.14 12.28 5.90
CA GLU A 138 6.21 12.39 4.92
C GLU A 138 5.79 11.82 3.56
N ALA A 139 5.12 10.68 3.57
CA ALA A 139 4.64 10.06 2.33
C ALA A 139 3.62 10.95 1.64
N TRP A 140 2.72 11.54 2.40
CA TRP A 140 1.74 12.46 1.86
C TRP A 140 2.40 13.67 1.22
N ASN A 141 3.37 14.28 1.95
CA ASN A 141 4.10 15.42 1.42
C ASN A 141 4.88 15.06 0.16
N GLY A 142 5.35 13.82 0.06
CA GLY A 142 6.07 13.36 -1.11
C GLY A 142 5.22 13.36 -2.37
N LEU A 143 3.91 13.21 -2.26
CA LEU A 143 3.03 13.31 -3.42
C LEU A 143 2.92 14.73 -3.94
N GLU A 144 3.02 15.71 -3.04
CA GLU A 144 2.85 17.11 -3.41
C GLU A 144 4.14 17.72 -3.94
N THR A 145 5.25 17.05 -3.77
CA THR A 145 6.55 17.54 -4.21
C THR A 145 6.97 16.76 -5.45
N PRO A 146 6.87 17.34 -6.63
CA PRO A 146 7.24 16.66 -7.86
C PRO A 146 8.71 16.28 -7.90
#